data_b0b5b500ef82222126686dddb8e829fe
#
_entry.id   b0b5b500ef82222126686dddb8e829fe
#
_cell.length_a   1.000
_cell.length_b   1.000
_cell.length_c   1.000
_cell.angle_alpha   90.00
_cell.angle_beta   90.00
_cell.angle_gamma   90.00
#
_symmetry.space_group_name_H-M   'P 1'
#
loop_
_entity.id
_entity.type
_entity.pdbx_description
1 polymer ?
#
loop_
_entity_poly.entity_id
_entity_poly.type
_entity_poly.pdbx_seq_one_letter_code
_entity_poly.pdbx_strand_id
1 'polypeptide(L)'
;MKSFKNIILIFSLICFTASVSAQKPKYQKEDFKVWGKCEMCQTTIEKAVKSIEGVKTARWNMLNGKMKVKFNPEKTTLDDIHKAIASVGYDTELYKATDESYNNLHFCCKYERPTEKE
;
A
#
# COMPACT_ATOMS: atom_id res chain seq x y z
N MET A 1 -11.90 -59.09 -15.89
CA MET A 1 -11.38 -58.12 -16.86
C MET A 1 -12.24 -56.83 -16.98
N LYS A 2 -13.54 -56.93 -16.82
CA LYS A 2 -14.42 -55.75 -16.87
C LYS A 2 -14.25 -54.77 -15.67
N SER A 3 -13.77 -55.27 -14.53
CA SER A 3 -13.54 -54.45 -13.34
C SER A 3 -12.28 -53.60 -13.41
N PHE A 4 -11.32 -53.94 -14.25
CA PHE A 4 -10.07 -53.23 -14.40
C PHE A 4 -10.24 -51.87 -15.11
N LYS A 5 -11.14 -51.82 -16.09
CA LYS A 5 -11.42 -50.58 -16.82
C LYS A 5 -12.16 -49.56 -15.98
N ASN A 6 -12.99 -50.01 -15.06
CA ASN A 6 -13.73 -49.12 -14.16
C ASN A 6 -12.85 -48.51 -13.07
N ILE A 7 -11.83 -49.25 -12.62
CA ILE A 7 -10.87 -48.79 -11.63
C ILE A 7 -9.97 -47.68 -12.21
N ILE A 8 -9.58 -47.84 -13.48
CA ILE A 8 -8.72 -46.82 -14.15
C ILE A 8 -9.51 -45.53 -14.38
N LEU A 9 -10.80 -45.61 -14.69
CA LEU A 9 -11.66 -44.45 -14.88
C LEU A 9 -11.91 -43.67 -13.57
N ILE A 10 -12.01 -44.37 -12.46
CA ILE A 10 -12.19 -43.78 -11.14
C ILE A 10 -10.91 -43.08 -10.69
N PHE A 11 -9.74 -43.65 -11.00
CA PHE A 11 -8.46 -43.06 -10.66
C PHE A 11 -8.18 -41.79 -11.43
N SER A 12 -8.65 -41.70 -12.67
CA SER A 12 -8.49 -40.51 -13.50
C SER A 12 -9.36 -39.33 -13.00
N LEU A 13 -10.48 -39.61 -12.33
CA LEU A 13 -11.36 -38.58 -11.83
C LEU A 13 -10.86 -37.94 -10.52
N ILE A 14 -10.08 -38.68 -9.73
CA ILE A 14 -9.57 -38.21 -8.44
C ILE A 14 -8.42 -37.23 -8.58
N CYS A 15 -7.66 -37.31 -9.70
CA CYS A 15 -6.53 -36.39 -9.95
C CYS A 15 -6.98 -34.96 -10.29
N PHE A 16 -8.25 -34.71 -10.59
CA PHE A 16 -8.72 -33.40 -11.02
C PHE A 16 -9.14 -32.49 -9.86
N THR A 17 -9.25 -33.02 -8.64
CA THR A 17 -9.74 -32.26 -7.49
C THR A 17 -8.63 -31.64 -6.64
N ALA A 18 -7.36 -31.85 -7.00
CA ALA A 18 -6.22 -31.43 -6.17
C ALA A 18 -5.66 -30.05 -6.51
N SER A 19 -6.29 -29.28 -7.42
CA SER A 19 -5.69 -28.03 -7.90
C SER A 19 -6.35 -26.76 -7.36
N VAL A 20 -7.21 -26.85 -6.36
CA VAL A 20 -7.76 -25.65 -5.73
C VAL A 20 -6.93 -25.33 -4.51
N SER A 21 -5.79 -24.67 -4.74
CA SER A 21 -5.07 -24.05 -3.65
C SER A 21 -5.76 -22.74 -3.29
N ALA A 22 -6.13 -22.59 -2.02
CA ALA A 22 -6.61 -21.31 -1.51
C ALA A 22 -5.52 -20.26 -1.72
N GLN A 23 -5.76 -19.31 -2.60
CA GLN A 23 -4.84 -18.22 -2.83
C GLN A 23 -4.92 -17.26 -1.66
N LYS A 24 -3.83 -17.15 -0.90
CA LYS A 24 -3.68 -16.11 0.10
C LYS A 24 -3.53 -14.77 -0.63
N PRO A 25 -4.16 -13.68 -0.15
CA PRO A 25 -3.97 -12.37 -0.74
C PRO A 25 -2.48 -12.04 -0.75
N LYS A 26 -1.97 -11.66 -1.92
CA LYS A 26 -0.58 -11.23 -2.06
C LYS A 26 -0.51 -9.75 -1.72
N TYR A 27 0.27 -9.42 -0.71
CA TYR A 27 0.54 -8.04 -0.37
C TYR A 27 1.75 -7.55 -1.16
N GLN A 28 1.66 -6.33 -1.66
CA GLN A 28 2.74 -5.63 -2.32
C GLN A 28 3.42 -4.70 -1.33
N LYS A 29 4.75 -4.67 -1.35
CA LYS A 29 5.56 -3.77 -0.52
C LYS A 29 6.16 -2.70 -1.40
N GLU A 30 6.03 -1.44 -0.97
CA GLU A 30 6.60 -0.29 -1.69
C GLU A 30 7.25 0.68 -0.71
N ASP A 31 8.35 1.27 -1.16
CA ASP A 31 9.05 2.33 -0.44
C ASP A 31 9.07 3.58 -1.33
N PHE A 32 8.80 4.74 -0.73
CA PHE A 32 8.86 5.99 -1.47
C PHE A 32 9.10 7.16 -0.53
N LYS A 33 9.53 8.28 -1.09
CA LYS A 33 9.79 9.50 -0.33
C LYS A 33 8.50 10.27 -0.06
N VAL A 34 8.35 10.71 1.18
CA VAL A 34 7.31 11.65 1.63
C VAL A 34 8.00 12.74 2.44
N TRP A 35 7.73 13.98 2.12
CA TRP A 35 8.31 15.13 2.84
C TRP A 35 7.47 15.44 4.07
N GLY A 36 8.10 15.47 5.20
CA GLY A 36 7.52 15.76 6.51
C GLY A 36 8.62 16.22 7.46
N LYS A 37 8.26 16.51 8.70
CA LYS A 37 9.21 17.14 9.62
C LYS A 37 9.30 16.49 11.00
N CYS A 38 8.19 16.10 11.60
CA CYS A 38 8.14 15.75 13.01
C CYS A 38 7.23 14.56 13.30
N GLU A 39 7.14 14.18 14.57
CA GLU A 39 6.28 13.06 15.01
C GLU A 39 4.80 13.28 14.69
N MET A 40 4.31 14.50 14.74
CA MET A 40 2.93 14.81 14.35
C MET A 40 2.71 14.52 12.87
N CYS A 41 3.70 14.82 12.04
CA CYS A 41 3.67 14.49 10.61
C CYS A 41 3.60 12.98 10.42
N GLN A 42 4.43 12.24 11.15
CA GLN A 42 4.44 10.79 11.12
C GLN A 42 3.06 10.22 11.44
N THR A 43 2.45 10.67 12.51
CA THR A 43 1.13 10.21 12.93
C THR A 43 0.08 10.50 11.85
N THR A 44 0.09 11.70 11.30
CA THR A 44 -0.88 12.12 10.28
C THR A 44 -0.70 11.35 8.98
N ILE A 45 0.54 11.21 8.52
CA ILE A 45 0.87 10.48 7.29
C ILE A 45 0.46 9.00 7.42
N GLU A 46 0.88 8.35 8.50
CA GLU A 46 0.58 6.93 8.71
C GLU A 46 -0.91 6.69 8.87
N LYS A 47 -1.61 7.56 9.58
CA LYS A 47 -3.06 7.46 9.74
C LYS A 47 -3.80 7.58 8.42
N ALA A 48 -3.40 8.53 7.57
CA ALA A 48 -4.01 8.72 6.26
C ALA A 48 -3.88 7.45 5.39
N VAL A 49 -2.71 6.82 5.41
CA VAL A 49 -2.47 5.61 4.63
C VAL A 49 -3.18 4.41 5.23
N LYS A 50 -3.11 4.23 6.55
CA LYS A 50 -3.76 3.11 7.24
C LYS A 50 -5.28 3.13 7.13
N SER A 51 -5.88 4.28 6.88
CA SER A 51 -7.33 4.40 6.70
C SER A 51 -7.81 3.86 5.36
N ILE A 52 -6.91 3.62 4.41
CA ILE A 52 -7.24 3.08 3.08
C ILE A 52 -7.53 1.59 3.20
N GLU A 53 -8.68 1.14 2.67
CA GLU A 53 -8.98 -0.27 2.61
C GLU A 53 -7.95 -1.01 1.76
N GLY A 54 -7.39 -2.08 2.29
CA GLY A 54 -6.36 -2.87 1.62
C GLY A 54 -4.95 -2.59 2.11
N VAL A 55 -4.71 -1.52 2.85
CA VAL A 55 -3.42 -1.25 3.46
C VAL A 55 -3.26 -2.09 4.73
N LYS A 56 -2.20 -2.88 4.77
CA LYS A 56 -1.89 -3.71 5.94
C LYS A 56 -0.99 -2.98 6.93
N THR A 57 0.10 -2.39 6.43
CA THR A 57 1.04 -1.64 7.26
C THR A 57 1.49 -0.38 6.54
N ALA A 58 1.76 0.65 7.32
CA ALA A 58 2.28 1.92 6.82
C ALA A 58 3.18 2.52 7.88
N ARG A 59 4.44 2.77 7.54
CA ARG A 59 5.43 3.34 8.44
C ARG A 59 6.25 4.40 7.71
N TRP A 60 6.26 5.60 8.27
CA TRP A 60 7.05 6.69 7.76
C TRP A 60 8.24 6.95 8.69
N ASN A 61 9.44 7.00 8.12
CA ASN A 61 10.65 7.26 8.87
C ASN A 61 10.96 8.76 8.82
N MET A 62 10.90 9.40 9.97
CA MET A 62 11.14 10.84 10.10
C MET A 62 12.59 11.22 9.73
N LEU A 63 13.55 10.34 9.93
CA LEU A 63 14.97 10.65 9.71
C LEU A 63 15.33 10.67 8.23
N ASN A 64 14.81 9.75 7.43
CA ASN A 64 15.12 9.66 6.01
C ASN A 64 13.96 10.03 5.09
N GLY A 65 12.77 10.27 5.65
CA GLY A 65 11.57 10.61 4.86
C GLY A 65 10.98 9.46 4.08
N LYS A 66 11.44 8.23 4.30
CA LYS A 66 10.95 7.06 3.57
C LYS A 66 9.68 6.52 4.17
N MET A 67 8.68 6.34 3.32
CA MET A 67 7.45 5.64 3.65
C MET A 67 7.56 4.19 3.19
N LYS A 68 7.29 3.27 4.10
CA LYS A 68 7.19 1.85 3.79
C LYS A 68 5.74 1.43 3.93
N VAL A 69 5.17 0.89 2.87
CA VAL A 69 3.77 0.48 2.87
C VAL A 69 3.63 -0.94 2.35
N LYS A 70 2.71 -1.67 2.95
CA LYS A 70 2.33 -3.01 2.54
C LYS A 70 0.83 -3.01 2.31
N PHE A 71 0.40 -3.32 1.09
CA PHE A 71 -1.00 -3.21 0.70
C PHE A 71 -1.42 -4.33 -0.25
N ASN A 72 -2.72 -4.58 -0.29
CA ASN A 72 -3.32 -5.52 -1.23
C ASN A 72 -3.61 -4.79 -2.55
N PRO A 73 -2.91 -5.16 -3.65
CA PRO A 73 -3.07 -4.47 -4.94
C PRO A 73 -4.44 -4.70 -5.59
N GLU A 74 -5.21 -5.66 -5.10
CA GLU A 74 -6.59 -5.87 -5.56
C GLU A 74 -7.56 -4.85 -4.95
N LYS A 75 -7.20 -4.24 -3.82
CA LYS A 75 -8.08 -3.30 -3.10
C LYS A 75 -7.68 -1.84 -3.25
N THR A 76 -6.39 -1.57 -3.42
CA THR A 76 -5.90 -0.20 -3.57
C THR A 76 -4.68 -0.18 -4.47
N THR A 77 -4.22 1.01 -4.83
CA THR A 77 -3.06 1.20 -5.69
C THR A 77 -2.03 2.09 -5.00
N LEU A 78 -0.79 2.01 -5.45
CA LEU A 78 0.26 2.91 -4.96
C LEU A 78 -0.10 4.37 -5.25
N ASP A 79 -0.70 4.64 -6.39
CA ASP A 79 -1.18 5.97 -6.78
C ASP A 79 -2.18 6.53 -5.77
N ASP A 80 -3.17 5.73 -5.36
CA ASP A 80 -4.17 6.14 -4.37
C ASP A 80 -3.54 6.40 -3.01
N ILE A 81 -2.51 5.64 -2.64
CA ILE A 81 -1.78 5.85 -1.40
C ILE A 81 -1.07 7.21 -1.42
N HIS A 82 -0.37 7.53 -2.51
CA HIS A 82 0.27 8.84 -2.68
C HIS A 82 -0.75 9.99 -2.62
N LYS A 83 -1.89 9.82 -3.29
CA LYS A 83 -2.97 10.83 -3.28
C LYS A 83 -3.51 11.08 -1.87
N ALA A 84 -3.68 10.03 -1.09
CA ALA A 84 -4.15 10.15 0.28
C ALA A 84 -3.19 10.95 1.15
N ILE A 85 -1.88 10.74 0.99
CA ILE A 85 -0.85 11.48 1.71
C ILE A 85 -0.87 12.95 1.29
N ALA A 86 -0.93 13.23 -0.01
CA ALA A 86 -1.00 14.59 -0.52
C ALA A 86 -2.25 15.32 -0.04
N SER A 87 -3.37 14.61 0.09
CA SER A 87 -4.65 15.21 0.54
C SER A 87 -4.60 15.73 1.97
N VAL A 88 -3.71 15.20 2.81
CA VAL A 88 -3.53 15.68 4.18
C VAL A 88 -2.38 16.67 4.33
N GLY A 89 -1.80 17.14 3.21
CA GLY A 89 -0.86 18.25 3.20
C GLY A 89 0.60 17.89 3.00
N TYR A 90 0.93 16.64 2.68
CA TYR A 90 2.32 16.20 2.54
C TYR A 90 2.66 15.84 1.10
N ASP A 91 3.76 16.37 0.59
CA ASP A 91 4.25 16.09 -0.75
C ASP A 91 4.87 14.69 -0.79
N THR A 92 4.62 13.97 -1.87
CA THR A 92 5.26 12.68 -2.16
C THR A 92 6.04 12.75 -3.46
N GLU A 93 6.80 11.69 -3.78
CA GLU A 93 7.54 11.62 -5.05
C GLU A 93 6.63 11.79 -6.28
N LEU A 94 5.36 11.36 -6.19
CA LEU A 94 4.44 11.38 -7.32
C LEU A 94 3.44 12.53 -7.29
N TYR A 95 3.09 13.05 -6.10
CA TYR A 95 2.06 14.06 -5.95
C TYR A 95 2.49 15.18 -5.02
N LYS A 96 2.15 16.39 -5.40
CA LYS A 96 2.28 17.55 -4.52
C LYS A 96 0.96 17.77 -3.79
N ALA A 97 1.05 18.06 -2.50
CA ALA A 97 -0.09 18.56 -1.76
C ALA A 97 -0.51 19.92 -2.32
N THR A 98 -1.80 20.25 -2.24
CA THR A 98 -2.25 21.58 -2.59
C THR A 98 -1.70 22.60 -1.58
N ASP A 99 -1.53 23.83 -2.02
CA ASP A 99 -1.07 24.90 -1.10
C ASP A 99 -2.05 25.06 0.05
N GLU A 100 -3.34 24.92 -0.21
CA GLU A 100 -4.37 24.98 0.83
C GLU A 100 -4.19 23.90 1.88
N SER A 101 -4.02 22.64 1.47
CA SER A 101 -3.86 21.53 2.42
C SER A 101 -2.54 21.64 3.19
N TYR A 102 -1.47 22.11 2.54
CA TYR A 102 -0.21 22.38 3.21
C TYR A 102 -0.35 23.51 4.24
N ASN A 103 -1.00 24.60 3.86
CA ASN A 103 -1.18 25.77 4.74
C ASN A 103 -2.07 25.45 5.95
N ASN A 104 -2.93 24.43 5.86
CA ASN A 104 -3.76 23.98 6.97
C ASN A 104 -3.00 23.10 7.97
N LEU A 105 -1.76 22.73 7.67
CA LEU A 105 -0.94 21.99 8.62
C LEU A 105 -0.63 22.82 9.86
N HIS A 106 -0.55 22.16 11.00
CA HIS A 106 -0.05 22.79 12.21
C HIS A 106 1.34 23.39 11.95
N PHE A 107 1.65 24.51 12.55
CA PHE A 107 2.90 25.22 12.28
C PHE A 107 4.16 24.35 12.44
N CYS A 108 4.17 23.42 13.40
CA CYS A 108 5.29 22.51 13.61
C CYS A 108 5.40 21.44 12.53
N CYS A 109 4.36 21.25 11.73
CA CYS A 109 4.34 20.28 10.63
C CYS A 109 4.64 20.91 9.27
N LYS A 110 4.84 22.22 9.21
CA LYS A 110 5.18 22.89 7.97
C LYS A 110 6.63 22.62 7.61
N TYR A 111 6.83 21.55 6.88
CA TYR A 111 8.13 21.11 6.39
C TYR A 111 8.58 21.96 5.19
N GLU A 112 9.86 21.89 4.88
CA GLU A 112 10.41 22.51 3.69
C GLU A 112 10.00 21.70 2.45
N ARG A 113 9.22 22.33 1.58
CA ARG A 113 8.69 21.66 0.39
C ARG A 113 9.76 21.50 -0.67
N PRO A 114 9.75 20.36 -1.41
CA PRO A 114 10.69 20.19 -2.52
C PRO A 114 10.44 21.22 -3.62
N THR A 115 11.52 21.67 -4.27
CA THR A 115 11.42 22.54 -5.43
C THR A 115 11.16 21.71 -6.67
N GLU A 116 10.59 22.34 -7.71
CA GLU A 116 10.25 21.63 -8.96
C GLU A 116 11.45 21.03 -9.70
N LYS A 117 12.65 21.36 -9.28
CA LYS A 117 13.89 20.89 -9.91
C LYS A 117 14.46 19.62 -9.29
N GLU A 118 13.83 19.09 -8.26
CA GLU A 118 14.29 17.87 -7.61
C GLU A 118 13.61 16.60 -8.12
#